data_460b9dfcf460cec16a47fd67bc386c42
#
_entry.id   460b9dfcf460cec16a47fd67bc386c42
#
_cell.length_a   1.000
_cell.length_b   1.000
_cell.length_c   1.000
_cell.angle_alpha   90.00
_cell.angle_beta   90.00
_cell.angle_gamma   90.00
#
_symmetry.space_group_name_H-M   'P 1'
#
loop_
_entity.id
_entity.type
_entity.pdbx_description
1 polymer ?
#
loop_
_entity_poly.entity_id
_entity_poly.type
_entity_poly.pdbx_seq_one_letter_code
_entity_poly.pdbx_strand_id
1 'polypeptide(L)' 'MNIYVSELQNNKSLEFEIKENRQVYFVQIEGSSNINEITLNAGDAMEIVDIEKIKIQAFGNSHFLFIEMAKV' A
#
# COMPACT_ATOMS: atom_id res chain seq x y z
N MET A 1 -15.28 -3.57 -4.73
CA MET A 1 -14.01 -2.84 -4.93
C MET A 1 -13.98 -1.64 -4.01
N ASN A 2 -12.92 -1.48 -3.28
CA ASN A 2 -12.71 -0.35 -2.38
C ASN A 2 -11.44 0.38 -2.75
N ILE A 3 -11.49 1.71 -2.74
CA ILE A 3 -10.34 2.55 -3.05
C ILE A 3 -10.00 3.35 -1.79
N TYR A 4 -8.74 3.26 -1.36
CA TYR A 4 -8.24 3.97 -0.19
C TYR A 4 -7.15 4.93 -0.62
N VAL A 5 -7.25 6.18 -0.20
CA VAL A 5 -6.23 7.20 -0.43
C VAL A 5 -5.72 7.64 0.92
N SER A 6 -4.41 7.72 1.07
CA SER A 6 -3.81 8.02 2.35
C SER A 6 -2.57 8.90 2.22
N GLU A 7 -2.36 9.71 3.24
CA GLU A 7 -1.12 10.47 3.40
C GLU A 7 -0.51 10.08 4.74
N LEU A 8 0.77 9.73 4.72
CA LEU A 8 1.51 9.40 5.93
C LEU A 8 2.70 10.35 6.07
N GLN A 9 2.86 10.87 7.28
CA GLN A 9 4.03 11.64 7.64
C GLN A 9 5.24 10.74 7.80
N ASN A 10 6.43 11.33 7.71
CA ASN A 10 7.69 10.61 7.86
C ASN A 10 7.71 9.72 9.10
N ASN A 11 8.15 8.49 8.93
CA ASN A 11 8.26 7.45 9.96
C ASN A 11 6.93 6.96 10.54
N LYS A 12 5.80 7.36 10.00
CA LYS A 12 4.51 6.80 10.38
C LYS A 12 4.27 5.52 9.62
N SER A 13 3.50 4.63 10.23
CA SER A 13 3.16 3.35 9.62
C SER A 13 1.66 3.09 9.69
N LEU A 14 1.21 2.26 8.75
CA LEU A 14 -0.18 1.85 8.62
C LEU A 14 -0.20 0.35 8.37
N GLU A 15 -1.11 -0.36 9.04
CA GLU A 15 -1.34 -1.76 8.77
C GLU A 15 -2.74 -1.93 8.18
N PHE A 16 -2.84 -2.79 7.18
CA PHE A 16 -4.09 -3.10 6.52
C PHE A 16 -4.23 -4.60 6.35
N GLU A 17 -5.36 -5.16 6.77
CA GLU A 17 -5.65 -6.58 6.61
C GLU A 17 -6.37 -6.82 5.30
N ILE A 18 -5.89 -7.82 4.56
CA ILE A 18 -6.52 -8.26 3.32
C ILE A 18 -7.29 -9.53 3.62
N LYS A 19 -8.60 -9.50 3.41
CA LYS A 19 -9.45 -10.67 3.60
C LYS A 19 -9.15 -11.73 2.56
N GLU A 20 -9.50 -12.97 2.89
CA GLU A 20 -9.38 -14.10 1.98
C GLU A 20 -10.09 -13.81 0.64
N ASN A 21 -9.48 -14.26 -0.45
CA ASN A 21 -9.97 -14.05 -1.81
C ASN A 21 -10.03 -12.60 -2.27
N ARG A 22 -9.21 -11.75 -1.66
CA ARG A 22 -9.06 -10.34 -2.07
C ARG A 22 -7.62 -10.08 -2.48
N GLN A 23 -7.44 -9.06 -3.28
CA GLN A 23 -6.11 -8.59 -3.69
C GLN A 23 -6.07 -7.07 -3.63
N VAL A 24 -4.86 -6.52 -3.58
CA VAL A 24 -4.63 -5.08 -3.50
C VAL A 24 -3.69 -4.65 -4.61
N TYR A 25 -4.03 -3.56 -5.27
CA TYR A 25 -3.14 -2.86 -6.19
C TYR A 25 -2.74 -1.54 -5.52
N PHE A 26 -1.45 -1.35 -5.31
CA PHE A 26 -0.91 -0.22 -4.58
C PHE A 26 -0.14 0.69 -5.51
N VAL A 27 -0.38 2.01 -5.40
CA VAL A 27 0.33 3.02 -6.20
C VAL A 27 0.92 4.09 -5.27
N GLN A 28 2.23 4.28 -5.33
CA GLN A 28 2.91 5.34 -4.61
C GLN A 28 2.87 6.62 -5.46
N ILE A 29 2.21 7.65 -4.96
CA ILE A 29 2.02 8.90 -5.71
C ILE A 29 3.14 9.88 -5.42
N GLU A 30 3.41 10.14 -4.13
CA GLU A 30 4.47 11.04 -3.70
C GLU A 30 5.26 10.42 -2.55
N GLY A 31 6.53 10.77 -2.43
CA GLY A 31 7.40 10.26 -1.40
C GLY A 31 7.78 8.81 -1.63
N SER A 32 8.20 8.13 -0.56
CA SER A 32 8.60 6.74 -0.60
C SER A 32 8.01 5.99 0.57
N SER A 33 7.69 4.73 0.36
CA SER A 33 7.15 3.85 1.40
C SER A 33 7.78 2.48 1.31
N ASN A 34 7.84 1.80 2.46
CA ASN A 34 8.21 0.40 2.53
C ASN A 34 6.95 -0.42 2.76
N ILE A 35 6.66 -1.32 1.85
CA ILE A 35 5.48 -2.18 1.92
C ILE A 35 5.97 -3.62 2.05
N ASN A 36 5.76 -4.20 3.24
CA ASN A 36 6.25 -5.55 3.56
C ASN A 36 7.71 -5.74 3.13
N GLU A 37 8.57 -4.77 3.49
CA GLU A 37 10.01 -4.76 3.21
C GLU A 37 10.40 -4.47 1.75
N ILE A 38 9.43 -4.12 0.91
CA ILE A 38 9.71 -3.69 -0.46
C ILE A 38 9.55 -2.17 -0.53
N THR A 39 10.57 -1.47 -0.99
CA THR A 39 10.56 -0.02 -1.09
C THR A 39 9.95 0.42 -2.42
N LEU A 40 8.95 1.30 -2.34
CA LEU A 40 8.36 1.96 -3.51
C LEU A 40 8.66 3.46 -3.46
N ASN A 41 9.06 3.99 -4.60
CA ASN A 41 9.27 5.43 -4.79
C ASN A 41 8.09 6.02 -5.58
N ALA A 42 8.03 7.35 -5.62
CA ALA A 42 6.97 8.04 -6.36
C ALA A 42 6.88 7.53 -7.80
N GLY A 43 5.68 7.18 -8.23
CA GLY A 43 5.42 6.61 -9.54
C GLY A 43 5.48 5.09 -9.61
N ASP A 44 5.92 4.43 -8.55
CA ASP A 44 5.95 2.96 -8.50
C ASP A 44 4.59 2.40 -8.11
N ALA A 45 4.33 1.20 -8.58
CA ALA A 45 3.11 0.46 -8.25
C ALA A 45 3.44 -1.01 -7.98
N MET A 46 2.60 -1.67 -7.19
CA MET A 46 2.76 -3.10 -6.98
C MET A 46 1.39 -3.78 -6.80
N GLU A 47 1.33 -5.02 -7.23
CA GLU A 47 0.17 -5.88 -7.01
C GLU A 47 0.47 -6.80 -5.83
N ILE A 48 -0.48 -6.89 -4.91
CA ILE A 48 -0.32 -7.70 -3.69
C ILE A 48 -1.39 -8.78 -3.70
N VAL A 49 -0.94 -10.02 -3.78
CA VAL A 49 -1.80 -11.21 -3.89
C VAL A 49 -1.34 -12.23 -2.87
N ASP A 50 -2.29 -12.94 -2.27
CA ASP A 50 -2.01 -14.05 -1.34
C ASP A 50 -1.23 -13.61 -0.08
N ILE A 51 -1.44 -12.38 0.34
CA ILE A 51 -0.86 -11.82 1.56
C ILE A 51 -2.00 -11.37 2.46
N GLU A 52 -1.97 -11.75 3.72
CA GLU A 52 -3.04 -11.45 4.67
C GLU A 52 -2.96 -10.04 5.26
N LYS A 53 -1.76 -9.49 5.36
CA LYS A 53 -1.53 -8.19 5.99
C LYS A 53 -0.51 -7.38 5.21
N ILE A 54 -0.83 -6.10 5.01
CA ILE A 54 0.10 -5.14 4.43
C ILE A 54 0.55 -4.20 5.54
N LYS A 55 1.87 -4.06 5.70
CA LYS A 55 2.45 -3.07 6.59
C LYS A 55 3.16 -2.03 5.76
N ILE A 56 2.71 -0.79 5.89
CA ILE A 56 3.25 0.34 5.12
C ILE A 56 3.95 1.28 6.08
N GLN A 57 5.22 1.58 5.80
CA GLN A 57 5.98 2.57 6.56
C GLN A 57 6.44 3.67 5.62
N ALA A 58 6.14 4.92 5.97
CA ALA A 58 6.52 6.07 5.16
C ALA A 58 7.97 6.48 5.43
N PHE A 59 8.69 6.77 4.35
CA PHE A 59 10.00 7.41 4.41
C PHE A 59 9.85 8.81 3.80
N GLY A 60 9.82 9.83 4.66
CA GLY A 60 9.38 11.14 4.25
C GLY A 60 7.86 11.20 4.18
N ASN A 61 7.31 12.36 3.86
CA ASN A 61 5.87 12.48 3.69
C ASN A 61 5.45 11.73 2.42
N SER A 62 4.55 10.78 2.57
CA SER A 62 4.12 9.89 1.50
C SER A 62 2.64 10.04 1.22
N HIS A 63 2.31 10.03 -0.07
CA HIS A 63 0.94 10.01 -0.55
C HIS A 63 0.77 8.79 -1.45
N PHE A 64 -0.22 7.96 -1.16
CA PHE A 64 -0.45 6.74 -1.92
C PHE A 64 -1.93 6.41 -1.97
N LEU A 65 -2.29 5.56 -2.94
CA LEU A 65 -3.61 4.96 -2.97
C LEU A 65 -3.47 3.45 -3.13
N PHE A 66 -4.47 2.73 -2.68
CA PHE A 66 -4.55 1.32 -3.00
C PHE A 66 -6.01 0.92 -3.24
N ILE A 67 -6.16 -0.04 -4.13
CA ILE A 67 -7.46 -0.56 -4.55
C ILE A 67 -7.55 -2.00 -4.07
N GLU A 68 -8.55 -2.27 -3.24
CA GLU A 68 -8.83 -3.61 -2.76
C GLU A 68 -9.98 -4.17 -3.60
N MET A 69 -9.79 -5.36 -4.14
CA MET A 69 -10.76 -5.97 -5.03
C MET A 69 -10.81 -7.47 -4.85
N ALA A 70 -11.86 -8.09 -5.39
CA ALA A 70 -11.96 -9.54 -5.39
C ALA A 70 -10.83 -10.13 -6.22
N LYS A 71 -10.24 -11.20 -5.72
CA LYS A 71 -9.19 -11.92 -6.44
C LYS A 71 -9.81 -12.60 -7.66
N VAL A 72 -9.16 -12.45 -8.78
CA VAL A 72 -9.60 -13.04 -10.05
C VAL A 72 -9.10 -14.46 -10.20
#